data_703e4ab47ada3aff3c95cfb63722b959
#
_entry.id   703e4ab47ada3aff3c95cfb63722b959
#
_cell.length_a   1.000
_cell.length_b   1.000
_cell.length_c   1.000
_cell.angle_alpha   90.00
_cell.angle_beta   90.00
_cell.angle_gamma   90.00
#
_symmetry.space_group_name_H-M   'P 1'
#
loop_
_entity.id
_entity.type
_entity.pdbx_description
1 polymer ?
#
loop_
_entity_poly.entity_id
_entity_poly.type
_entity_poly.pdbx_seq_one_letter_code
_entity_poly.pdbx_strand_id
1 'polypeptide(L)'
;MKIRLSICLITITAVILSLSSCGTRNESPSLVVDERTDSGVILKECDDRGQGYIDSLIFIGESTTYHLKSRGVLSGGRDTKQVWSPENGTLNLDMTTKNVKIIYPETGERITFADAAARSKPKYIIFTFGLNGAVQNIKKGAEYYKSCYRSLINSVRDASPETEIILQSAFPVAKNMDMSNYSIDTKTLNEYISTINSWTLSLAEEESLSYLNTAEILKDSDGWLKDNFQNGDGHHLTTEAYVEILTYIRTHG
;
A
#
# COMPACT_ATOMS: atom_id res chain seq x y z
N MET A 1 -72.38 23.97 -49.89
CA MET A 1 -71.43 22.88 -49.86
C MET A 1 -70.07 23.54 -49.65
N LYS A 2 -69.55 23.53 -48.43
CA LYS A 2 -68.32 24.22 -48.05
C LYS A 2 -67.17 23.22 -48.02
N ILE A 3 -66.20 23.40 -48.89
CA ILE A 3 -65.00 22.57 -48.97
C ILE A 3 -63.99 23.14 -47.96
N ARG A 4 -63.58 22.37 -46.98
CA ARG A 4 -62.49 22.73 -46.05
C ARG A 4 -61.17 22.25 -46.64
N LEU A 5 -60.27 23.19 -46.84
CA LEU A 5 -58.90 22.95 -47.27
C LEU A 5 -58.06 22.70 -46.01
N SER A 6 -57.50 21.51 -45.82
CA SER A 6 -56.53 21.20 -44.76
C SER A 6 -55.14 21.44 -45.30
N ILE A 7 -54.43 22.37 -44.68
CA ILE A 7 -53.03 22.67 -44.94
C ILE A 7 -52.20 21.71 -44.10
N CYS A 8 -51.46 20.84 -44.78
CA CYS A 8 -50.50 19.94 -44.14
C CYS A 8 -49.16 20.63 -43.99
N LEU A 9 -48.77 20.93 -42.74
CA LEU A 9 -47.50 21.56 -42.41
C LEU A 9 -46.41 20.46 -42.37
N ILE A 10 -45.51 20.45 -43.32
CA ILE A 10 -44.35 19.52 -43.35
C ILE A 10 -43.22 20.22 -42.54
N THR A 11 -42.95 19.70 -41.35
CA THR A 11 -41.77 20.06 -40.56
C THR A 11 -40.57 19.23 -41.07
N ILE A 12 -39.62 19.93 -41.67
CA ILE A 12 -38.33 19.36 -42.08
C ILE A 12 -37.45 19.35 -40.82
N THR A 13 -37.19 18.15 -40.27
CA THR A 13 -36.24 17.95 -39.19
C THR A 13 -34.85 17.77 -39.82
N ALA A 14 -33.99 18.78 -39.66
CA ALA A 14 -32.59 18.68 -40.06
C ALA A 14 -31.86 17.76 -39.07
N VAL A 15 -31.43 16.61 -39.54
CA VAL A 15 -30.53 15.70 -38.78
C VAL A 15 -29.10 16.21 -38.95
N ILE A 16 -28.56 16.81 -37.91
CA ILE A 16 -27.14 17.15 -37.83
C ILE A 16 -26.40 15.89 -37.43
N LEU A 17 -25.71 15.24 -38.38
CA LEU A 17 -24.72 14.20 -38.09
C LEU A 17 -23.49 14.89 -37.50
N SER A 18 -23.33 14.82 -36.18
CA SER A 18 -22.05 15.08 -35.51
C SER A 18 -21.13 13.90 -35.73
N LEU A 19 -20.11 14.08 -36.57
CA LEU A 19 -18.98 13.16 -36.70
C LEU A 19 -18.16 13.23 -35.39
N SER A 20 -18.40 12.31 -34.46
CA SER A 20 -17.52 12.12 -33.30
C SER A 20 -16.22 11.49 -33.80
N SER A 21 -15.19 12.31 -33.92
CA SER A 21 -13.80 11.87 -34.07
C SER A 21 -13.42 11.09 -32.82
N CYS A 22 -13.27 9.78 -32.96
CA CYS A 22 -12.71 8.92 -31.91
C CYS A 22 -11.20 9.13 -31.87
N GLY A 23 -10.78 10.23 -31.23
CA GLY A 23 -9.39 10.43 -30.82
C GLY A 23 -9.15 9.61 -29.56
N THR A 24 -8.37 8.54 -29.67
CA THR A 24 -7.80 7.86 -28.50
C THR A 24 -6.88 8.86 -27.78
N ARG A 25 -7.43 9.61 -26.83
CA ARG A 25 -6.61 10.27 -25.81
C ARG A 25 -6.00 9.18 -24.97
N ASN A 26 -4.68 9.03 -25.05
CA ASN A 26 -3.87 8.46 -23.98
C ASN A 26 -3.98 9.44 -22.81
N GLU A 27 -5.01 9.29 -21.98
CA GLU A 27 -5.05 9.94 -20.70
C GLU A 27 -3.99 9.27 -19.83
N SER A 28 -2.91 9.97 -19.58
CA SER A 28 -2.02 9.65 -18.47
C SER A 28 -2.90 9.57 -17.22
N PRO A 29 -2.75 8.54 -16.34
CA PRO A 29 -3.55 8.46 -15.13
C PRO A 29 -3.38 9.77 -14.35
N SER A 30 -4.46 10.46 -14.09
CA SER A 30 -4.45 11.66 -13.25
C SER A 30 -4.00 11.21 -11.86
N LEU A 31 -2.83 11.68 -11.44
CA LEU A 31 -2.30 11.46 -10.10
C LEU A 31 -3.21 12.24 -9.13
N VAL A 32 -4.20 11.55 -8.58
CA VAL A 32 -5.07 12.12 -7.56
C VAL A 32 -4.34 11.99 -6.24
N VAL A 33 -3.77 13.08 -5.76
CA VAL A 33 -3.36 13.20 -4.36
C VAL A 33 -4.65 13.37 -3.57
N ASP A 34 -5.12 12.28 -2.99
CA ASP A 34 -6.35 12.28 -2.20
C ASP A 34 -6.02 12.61 -0.74
N GLU A 35 -6.37 13.82 -0.33
CA GLU A 35 -6.34 14.27 1.08
C GLU A 35 -7.58 13.79 1.85
N ARG A 36 -8.01 12.53 1.68
CA ARG A 36 -9.09 11.97 2.50
C ARG A 36 -8.59 11.70 3.92
N THR A 37 -8.72 12.69 4.80
CA THR A 37 -8.36 12.61 6.22
C THR A 37 -9.50 12.08 7.11
N ASP A 38 -10.68 11.85 6.57
CA ASP A 38 -11.87 11.47 7.34
C ASP A 38 -12.44 10.08 6.99
N SER A 39 -11.59 9.17 6.54
CA SER A 39 -11.96 7.76 6.39
C SER A 39 -12.03 7.09 7.76
N GLY A 40 -13.16 6.45 8.04
CA GLY A 40 -13.38 5.72 9.30
C GLY A 40 -12.43 4.54 9.54
N VAL A 41 -11.59 4.19 8.55
CA VAL A 41 -10.61 3.10 8.62
C VAL A 41 -9.18 3.59 8.96
N ILE A 42 -8.92 4.90 8.85
CA ILE A 42 -7.60 5.46 9.22
C ILE A 42 -7.48 5.42 10.74
N LEU A 43 -6.44 4.73 11.23
CA LEU A 43 -6.10 4.71 12.65
C LEU A 43 -5.71 6.12 13.10
N LYS A 44 -6.33 6.59 14.17
CA LYS A 44 -6.16 7.95 14.69
C LYS A 44 -5.28 7.94 15.94
N GLU A 45 -4.73 9.12 16.27
CA GLU A 45 -3.96 9.29 17.49
C GLU A 45 -4.75 8.85 18.73
N CYS A 46 -4.11 8.08 19.57
CA CYS A 46 -4.66 7.52 20.80
C CYS A 46 -3.57 7.49 21.91
N ASP A 47 -3.96 7.11 23.12
CA ASP A 47 -3.02 6.87 24.21
C ASP A 47 -2.00 5.78 23.82
N ASP A 48 -0.75 5.93 24.28
CA ASP A 48 0.32 4.97 24.01
C ASP A 48 -0.05 3.57 24.52
N ARG A 49 -0.21 2.63 23.59
CA ARG A 49 -0.59 1.23 23.86
C ARG A 49 0.57 0.40 24.42
N GLY A 50 1.76 0.98 24.51
CA GLY A 50 2.94 0.39 25.11
C GLY A 50 3.62 -0.71 24.29
N GLN A 51 4.70 -1.26 24.84
CA GLN A 51 5.51 -2.28 24.18
C GLN A 51 4.73 -3.60 23.96
N GLY A 52 3.82 -3.96 24.86
CA GLY A 52 3.01 -5.17 24.71
C GLY A 52 2.12 -5.17 23.45
N TYR A 53 1.72 -4.00 22.97
CA TYR A 53 1.02 -3.88 21.70
C TYR A 53 1.97 -4.19 20.54
N ILE A 54 3.17 -3.59 20.51
CA ILE A 54 4.18 -3.90 19.49
C ILE A 54 4.51 -5.39 19.49
N ASP A 55 4.65 -6.01 20.66
CA ASP A 55 5.00 -7.43 20.78
C ASP A 55 3.89 -8.37 20.27
N SER A 56 2.65 -7.86 20.15
CA SER A 56 1.52 -8.62 19.58
C SER A 56 1.41 -8.54 18.06
N LEU A 57 2.25 -7.74 17.39
CA LEU A 57 2.22 -7.51 15.95
C LEU A 57 3.14 -8.46 15.19
N ILE A 58 2.68 -8.91 14.04
CA ILE A 58 3.50 -9.52 12.99
C ILE A 58 3.64 -8.52 11.84
N PHE A 59 4.83 -8.40 11.28
CA PHE A 59 5.14 -7.50 10.17
C PHE A 59 5.45 -8.31 8.91
N ILE A 60 4.75 -8.00 7.82
CA ILE A 60 4.95 -8.63 6.51
C ILE A 60 5.06 -7.52 5.47
N GLY A 61 6.12 -7.54 4.65
CA GLY A 61 6.33 -6.52 3.64
C GLY A 61 7.66 -6.63 2.92
N GLU A 62 8.06 -5.52 2.36
CA GLU A 62 9.26 -5.37 1.54
C GLU A 62 10.55 -5.33 2.39
N SER A 63 11.70 -5.02 1.77
CA SER A 63 12.98 -4.91 2.47
C SER A 63 12.93 -3.91 3.64
N THR A 64 12.17 -2.84 3.50
CA THR A 64 11.94 -1.87 4.59
C THR A 64 11.29 -2.53 5.82
N THR A 65 10.37 -3.46 5.63
CA THR A 65 9.80 -4.23 6.74
C THR A 65 10.81 -5.22 7.33
N TYR A 66 11.60 -5.90 6.48
CA TYR A 66 12.67 -6.79 6.95
C TYR A 66 13.70 -6.05 7.82
N HIS A 67 13.92 -4.77 7.56
CA HIS A 67 14.87 -3.96 8.31
C HIS A 67 14.44 -3.73 9.77
N LEU A 68 13.18 -3.85 10.15
CA LEU A 68 12.78 -3.92 11.57
C LEU A 68 13.59 -5.00 12.32
N LYS A 69 13.75 -6.17 11.69
CA LYS A 69 14.57 -7.27 12.21
C LYS A 69 16.07 -6.98 12.11
N SER A 70 16.56 -6.58 10.93
CA SER A 70 17.99 -6.39 10.71
C SER A 70 18.59 -5.23 11.53
N ARG A 71 17.78 -4.22 11.87
CA ARG A 71 18.15 -3.10 12.77
C ARG A 71 17.96 -3.45 14.26
N GLY A 72 17.28 -4.55 14.55
CA GLY A 72 17.10 -5.03 15.93
C GLY A 72 16.20 -4.16 16.79
N VAL A 73 15.21 -3.45 16.19
CA VAL A 73 14.35 -2.49 16.90
C VAL A 73 13.13 -3.13 17.57
N LEU A 74 12.83 -4.38 17.27
CA LEU A 74 11.75 -5.15 17.88
C LEU A 74 12.25 -5.96 19.08
N SER A 75 11.34 -6.43 19.93
CA SER A 75 11.67 -7.40 20.99
C SER A 75 12.36 -8.64 20.41
N GLY A 76 13.41 -9.12 21.08
CA GLY A 76 14.28 -10.17 20.54
C GLY A 76 15.35 -9.66 19.56
N GLY A 77 15.39 -8.35 19.25
CA GLY A 77 16.40 -7.76 18.38
C GLY A 77 16.44 -8.40 17.00
N ARG A 78 17.62 -8.83 16.56
CA ARG A 78 17.80 -9.51 15.26
C ARG A 78 17.23 -10.93 15.21
N ASP A 79 16.90 -11.51 16.35
CA ASP A 79 16.27 -12.82 16.47
C ASP A 79 14.76 -12.72 16.67
N THR A 80 14.19 -11.53 16.49
CA THR A 80 12.74 -11.30 16.58
C THR A 80 11.96 -12.26 15.71
N LYS A 81 10.82 -12.72 16.23
CA LYS A 81 9.88 -13.59 15.51
C LYS A 81 8.74 -12.85 14.83
N GLN A 82 8.71 -11.52 14.99
CA GLN A 82 7.64 -10.67 14.52
C GLN A 82 7.73 -10.31 13.03
N VAL A 83 8.84 -10.60 12.33
CA VAL A 83 9.02 -10.30 10.91
C VAL A 83 8.99 -11.59 10.10
N TRP A 84 7.93 -11.72 9.29
CA TRP A 84 7.78 -12.86 8.38
C TRP A 84 8.25 -12.48 6.97
N SER A 85 9.36 -13.02 6.56
CA SER A 85 9.99 -12.71 5.28
C SER A 85 10.61 -13.95 4.63
N PRO A 86 10.81 -13.94 3.31
CA PRO A 86 11.68 -14.89 2.64
C PRO A 86 13.12 -14.79 3.16
N GLU A 87 13.93 -15.78 2.84
CA GLU A 87 15.35 -15.84 3.24
C GLU A 87 16.17 -14.63 2.79
N ASN A 88 15.87 -14.08 1.61
CA ASN A 88 16.54 -12.89 1.07
C ASN A 88 16.00 -11.56 1.66
N GLY A 89 15.02 -11.60 2.55
CA GLY A 89 14.49 -10.43 3.24
C GLY A 89 13.73 -9.45 2.35
N THR A 90 13.36 -9.82 1.12
CA THR A 90 12.63 -8.93 0.21
C THR A 90 11.37 -9.58 -0.35
N LEU A 91 10.35 -8.75 -0.50
CA LEU A 91 9.06 -9.10 -1.11
C LEU A 91 8.63 -8.00 -2.07
N ASN A 92 7.75 -8.32 -2.98
CA ASN A 92 6.83 -7.38 -3.59
C ASN A 92 5.45 -8.02 -3.63
N LEU A 93 4.43 -7.24 -3.85
CA LEU A 93 3.04 -7.72 -3.78
C LEU A 93 2.73 -8.80 -4.83
N ASP A 94 3.30 -8.69 -6.03
CA ASP A 94 3.15 -9.71 -7.08
C ASP A 94 3.73 -11.07 -6.68
N MET A 95 4.82 -11.09 -5.88
CA MET A 95 5.40 -12.33 -5.37
C MET A 95 4.48 -13.04 -4.36
N THR A 96 3.70 -12.31 -3.56
CA THR A 96 2.81 -12.90 -2.55
C THR A 96 1.67 -13.69 -3.18
N THR A 97 1.23 -13.31 -4.40
CA THR A 97 0.19 -14.05 -5.14
C THR A 97 0.68 -15.36 -5.74
N LYS A 98 2.00 -15.59 -5.77
CA LYS A 98 2.64 -16.77 -6.36
C LYS A 98 3.05 -17.83 -5.33
N ASN A 99 2.40 -17.87 -4.18
CA ASN A 99 2.70 -18.80 -3.09
C ASN A 99 4.15 -18.68 -2.58
N VAL A 100 4.64 -17.45 -2.43
CA VAL A 100 5.96 -17.20 -1.84
C VAL A 100 6.03 -17.83 -0.45
N LYS A 101 7.15 -18.49 -0.20
CA LYS A 101 7.44 -19.08 1.12
C LYS A 101 8.33 -18.15 1.93
N ILE A 102 7.99 -18.03 3.20
CA ILE A 102 8.78 -17.35 4.21
C ILE A 102 9.59 -18.34 5.01
N ILE A 103 10.61 -17.86 5.71
CA ILE A 103 11.25 -18.61 6.79
C ILE A 103 10.41 -18.38 8.05
N TYR A 104 9.73 -19.43 8.50
CA TYR A 104 8.90 -19.35 9.71
C TYR A 104 9.81 -19.21 10.94
N PRO A 105 9.70 -18.09 11.69
CA PRO A 105 10.73 -17.77 12.69
C PRO A 105 10.77 -18.74 13.88
N GLU A 106 9.69 -19.51 14.14
CA GLU A 106 9.63 -20.45 15.26
C GLU A 106 10.42 -21.75 14.99
N THR A 107 10.44 -22.19 13.73
CA THR A 107 11.00 -23.51 13.38
C THR A 107 12.09 -23.45 12.31
N GLY A 108 12.22 -22.33 11.57
CA GLY A 108 13.10 -22.22 10.41
C GLY A 108 12.56 -22.90 9.14
N GLU A 109 11.35 -23.45 9.17
CA GLU A 109 10.72 -24.07 8.00
C GLU A 109 10.35 -23.05 6.94
N ARG A 110 10.35 -23.49 5.68
CA ARG A 110 9.87 -22.68 4.53
C ARG A 110 8.39 -22.97 4.29
N ILE A 111 7.51 -22.09 4.77
CA ILE A 111 6.06 -22.23 4.69
C ILE A 111 5.41 -21.00 4.07
N THR A 112 4.13 -21.10 3.69
CA THR A 112 3.35 -19.96 3.19
C THR A 112 2.93 -19.02 4.33
N PHE A 113 2.48 -17.79 3.97
CA PHE A 113 1.88 -16.88 4.96
C PHE A 113 0.63 -17.48 5.61
N ALA A 114 -0.20 -18.19 4.83
CA ALA A 114 -1.38 -18.88 5.34
C ALA A 114 -1.00 -19.96 6.39
N ASP A 115 0.00 -20.79 6.08
CA ASP A 115 0.46 -21.82 7.04
C ASP A 115 1.02 -21.19 8.32
N ALA A 116 1.76 -20.08 8.20
CA ALA A 116 2.29 -19.35 9.34
C ALA A 116 1.16 -18.76 10.19
N ALA A 117 0.17 -18.13 9.57
CA ALA A 117 -1.00 -17.57 10.24
C ALA A 117 -1.83 -18.65 10.95
N ALA A 118 -2.07 -19.79 10.28
CA ALA A 118 -2.79 -20.92 10.87
C ALA A 118 -2.10 -21.48 12.14
N ARG A 119 -0.75 -21.52 12.11
CA ARG A 119 0.06 -22.05 13.23
C ARG A 119 0.17 -21.07 14.40
N SER A 120 0.46 -19.78 14.09
CA SER A 120 0.73 -18.77 15.12
C SER A 120 -0.53 -18.11 15.65
N LYS A 121 -1.58 -18.01 14.83
CA LYS A 121 -2.82 -17.26 15.11
C LYS A 121 -2.53 -15.89 15.72
N PRO A 122 -1.74 -15.04 15.02
CA PRO A 122 -1.33 -13.76 15.56
C PRO A 122 -2.54 -12.88 15.79
N LYS A 123 -2.48 -12.02 16.82
CA LYS A 123 -3.56 -11.08 17.08
C LYS A 123 -3.65 -10.03 15.98
N TYR A 124 -2.49 -9.51 15.55
CA TYR A 124 -2.41 -8.47 14.52
C TYR A 124 -1.36 -8.83 13.46
N ILE A 125 -1.65 -8.48 12.21
CA ILE A 125 -0.67 -8.49 11.11
C ILE A 125 -0.67 -7.13 10.44
N ILE A 126 0.51 -6.51 10.31
CA ILE A 126 0.71 -5.30 9.51
C ILE A 126 1.32 -5.68 8.17
N PHE A 127 0.68 -5.25 7.09
CA PHE A 127 1.19 -5.36 5.72
C PHE A 127 1.72 -4.03 5.22
N THR A 128 2.96 -4.00 4.67
CA THR A 128 3.59 -2.80 4.12
C THR A 128 4.16 -3.12 2.74
N PHE A 129 3.47 -2.66 1.69
CA PHE A 129 3.85 -2.85 0.29
C PHE A 129 3.63 -1.57 -0.50
N GLY A 130 4.48 -1.31 -1.52
CA GLY A 130 4.22 -0.23 -2.46
C GLY A 130 5.45 0.39 -3.11
N LEU A 131 6.65 0.26 -2.55
CA LEU A 131 7.88 0.73 -3.17
C LEU A 131 8.38 -0.27 -4.22
N ASN A 132 8.51 -1.55 -3.84
CA ASN A 132 8.95 -2.60 -4.76
C ASN A 132 7.90 -2.83 -5.84
N GLY A 133 8.31 -2.63 -7.09
CA GLY A 133 7.40 -2.76 -8.22
C GLY A 133 6.45 -1.58 -8.44
N ALA A 134 6.67 -0.42 -7.80
CA ALA A 134 5.81 0.76 -7.95
C ALA A 134 5.51 1.11 -9.41
N VAL A 135 6.56 1.19 -10.26
CA VAL A 135 6.43 1.47 -11.70
C VAL A 135 5.53 0.45 -12.41
N GLN A 136 5.66 -0.84 -12.06
CA GLN A 136 4.88 -1.91 -12.67
C GLN A 136 3.43 -1.87 -12.19
N ASN A 137 3.20 -1.60 -10.91
CA ASN A 137 1.88 -1.49 -10.32
C ASN A 137 1.10 -0.31 -10.94
N ILE A 138 1.74 0.86 -11.10
CA ILE A 138 1.12 2.01 -11.78
C ILE A 138 0.74 1.66 -13.23
N LYS A 139 1.61 0.97 -13.97
CA LYS A 139 1.32 0.54 -15.35
C LYS A 139 0.14 -0.45 -15.42
N LYS A 140 0.00 -1.33 -14.46
CA LYS A 140 -1.07 -2.35 -14.40
C LYS A 140 -2.38 -1.79 -13.82
N GLY A 141 -2.31 -0.68 -13.08
CA GLY A 141 -3.45 0.03 -12.51
C GLY A 141 -3.94 -0.47 -11.16
N ALA A 142 -4.85 0.31 -10.56
CA ALA A 142 -5.33 0.12 -9.20
C ALA A 142 -5.96 -1.26 -8.96
N GLU A 143 -6.80 -1.72 -9.88
CA GLU A 143 -7.50 -3.00 -9.73
C GLU A 143 -6.55 -4.20 -9.70
N TYR A 144 -5.48 -4.16 -10.50
CA TYR A 144 -4.45 -5.20 -10.44
C TYR A 144 -3.75 -5.19 -9.08
N TYR A 145 -3.30 -4.01 -8.62
CA TYR A 145 -2.65 -3.86 -7.31
C TYR A 145 -3.54 -4.35 -6.17
N LYS A 146 -4.78 -3.90 -6.14
CA LYS A 146 -5.77 -4.31 -5.13
C LYS A 146 -6.06 -5.82 -5.19
N SER A 147 -6.14 -6.41 -6.39
CA SER A 147 -6.36 -7.85 -6.54
C SER A 147 -5.23 -8.69 -5.97
N CYS A 148 -3.97 -8.27 -6.17
CA CYS A 148 -2.80 -8.91 -5.56
C CYS A 148 -2.86 -8.82 -4.03
N TYR A 149 -3.21 -7.66 -3.51
CA TYR A 149 -3.34 -7.46 -2.06
C TYR A 149 -4.48 -8.29 -1.45
N ARG A 150 -5.67 -8.31 -2.10
CA ARG A 150 -6.80 -9.15 -1.66
C ARG A 150 -6.43 -10.63 -1.60
N SER A 151 -5.65 -11.11 -2.57
CA SER A 151 -5.17 -12.50 -2.55
C SER A 151 -4.36 -12.81 -1.29
N LEU A 152 -3.48 -11.90 -0.87
CA LEU A 152 -2.72 -12.04 0.37
C LEU A 152 -3.61 -11.94 1.61
N ILE A 153 -4.46 -10.93 1.68
CA ILE A 153 -5.41 -10.71 2.78
C ILE A 153 -6.29 -11.94 2.98
N ASN A 154 -6.90 -12.45 1.91
CA ASN A 154 -7.78 -13.61 1.98
C ASN A 154 -7.03 -14.88 2.42
N SER A 155 -5.79 -15.07 1.94
CA SER A 155 -5.00 -16.24 2.36
C SER A 155 -4.73 -16.28 3.86
N VAL A 156 -4.56 -15.12 4.49
CA VAL A 156 -4.37 -15.00 5.94
C VAL A 156 -5.71 -15.09 6.67
N ARG A 157 -6.73 -14.37 6.18
CA ARG A 157 -8.07 -14.35 6.79
C ARG A 157 -8.70 -15.74 6.82
N ASP A 158 -8.57 -16.52 5.75
CA ASP A 158 -9.07 -17.90 5.68
C ASP A 158 -8.33 -18.84 6.65
N ALA A 159 -7.04 -18.62 6.85
CA ALA A 159 -6.19 -19.44 7.69
C ALA A 159 -6.26 -19.07 9.18
N SER A 160 -6.54 -17.81 9.51
CA SER A 160 -6.62 -17.27 10.88
C SER A 160 -7.68 -16.16 10.95
N PRO A 161 -8.98 -16.52 11.02
CA PRO A 161 -10.10 -15.57 10.94
C PRO A 161 -10.13 -14.52 12.06
N GLU A 162 -9.54 -14.81 13.22
CA GLU A 162 -9.47 -13.90 14.36
C GLU A 162 -8.31 -12.88 14.28
N THR A 163 -7.43 -13.02 13.27
CA THR A 163 -6.31 -12.09 13.06
C THR A 163 -6.81 -10.77 12.49
N GLU A 164 -6.54 -9.68 13.19
CA GLU A 164 -6.79 -8.34 12.69
C GLU A 164 -5.68 -7.93 11.71
N ILE A 165 -6.08 -7.50 10.51
CA ILE A 165 -5.16 -7.08 9.45
C ILE A 165 -5.14 -5.56 9.36
N ILE A 166 -3.93 -4.98 9.36
CA ILE A 166 -3.69 -3.54 9.25
C ILE A 166 -2.88 -3.31 7.96
N LEU A 167 -3.39 -2.45 7.08
CA LEU A 167 -2.65 -2.02 5.89
C LEU A 167 -1.85 -0.76 6.24
N GLN A 168 -0.54 -0.81 6.05
CA GLN A 168 0.35 0.32 6.33
C GLN A 168 0.77 0.99 5.03
N SER A 169 0.84 2.34 5.04
CA SER A 169 1.36 3.11 3.92
C SER A 169 2.80 2.70 3.57
N ALA A 170 3.12 2.61 2.28
CA ALA A 170 4.50 2.53 1.79
C ALA A 170 5.23 3.84 2.12
N PHE A 171 6.54 3.72 2.39
CA PHE A 171 7.35 4.85 2.83
C PHE A 171 7.79 5.72 1.64
N PRO A 172 7.94 7.04 1.82
CA PRO A 172 8.48 7.92 0.80
C PRO A 172 9.94 7.61 0.52
N VAL A 173 10.47 8.11 -0.59
CA VAL A 173 11.91 8.06 -0.92
C VAL A 173 12.54 9.44 -0.73
N ALA A 174 13.85 9.48 -0.48
CA ALA A 174 14.62 10.71 -0.34
C ALA A 174 14.84 11.37 -1.71
N LYS A 175 14.94 12.71 -1.72
CA LYS A 175 15.12 13.50 -2.93
C LYS A 175 16.38 13.11 -3.74
N ASN A 176 17.41 12.67 -3.03
CA ASN A 176 18.72 12.30 -3.58
C ASN A 176 18.90 10.79 -3.81
N MET A 177 17.83 10.01 -3.82
CA MET A 177 17.91 8.57 -4.12
C MET A 177 18.55 8.34 -5.48
N ASP A 178 19.47 7.37 -5.58
CA ASP A 178 20.06 6.96 -6.84
C ASP A 178 19.02 6.24 -7.73
N MET A 179 18.69 6.88 -8.85
CA MET A 179 17.70 6.42 -9.82
C MET A 179 18.33 5.75 -11.06
N SER A 180 19.64 5.45 -11.03
CA SER A 180 20.36 4.90 -12.20
C SER A 180 19.77 3.59 -12.75
N ASN A 181 19.10 2.82 -11.91
CA ASN A 181 18.43 1.57 -12.27
C ASN A 181 16.92 1.72 -12.55
N TYR A 182 16.39 2.95 -12.55
CA TYR A 182 14.98 3.23 -12.78
C TYR A 182 14.79 3.94 -14.12
N SER A 183 13.62 3.76 -14.73
CA SER A 183 13.24 4.45 -15.98
C SER A 183 12.49 5.78 -15.74
N ILE A 184 12.44 6.23 -14.49
CA ILE A 184 11.74 7.44 -14.02
C ILE A 184 12.65 8.20 -13.05
N ASP A 185 12.37 9.46 -12.80
CA ASP A 185 13.05 10.24 -11.78
C ASP A 185 12.48 10.00 -10.36
N THR A 186 13.19 10.50 -9.35
CA THR A 186 12.83 10.33 -7.94
C THR A 186 11.48 10.97 -7.61
N LYS A 187 11.16 12.12 -8.20
CA LYS A 187 9.90 12.82 -7.99
C LYS A 187 8.74 11.95 -8.47
N THR A 188 8.85 11.45 -9.70
CA THR A 188 7.84 10.55 -10.30
C THR A 188 7.68 9.28 -9.45
N LEU A 189 8.77 8.70 -8.93
CA LEU A 189 8.67 7.53 -8.03
C LEU A 189 7.90 7.86 -6.75
N ASN A 190 8.16 9.00 -6.13
CA ASN A 190 7.48 9.42 -4.90
C ASN A 190 5.99 9.72 -5.14
N GLU A 191 5.64 10.28 -6.30
CA GLU A 191 4.26 10.45 -6.75
C GLU A 191 3.56 9.09 -6.97
N TYR A 192 4.25 8.09 -7.53
CA TYR A 192 3.73 6.73 -7.67
C TYR A 192 3.49 6.06 -6.32
N ILE A 193 4.41 6.20 -5.36
CA ILE A 193 4.22 5.72 -3.98
C ILE A 193 2.99 6.37 -3.34
N SER A 194 2.81 7.68 -3.52
CA SER A 194 1.64 8.40 -2.99
C SER A 194 0.34 7.88 -3.62
N THR A 195 0.32 7.63 -4.93
CA THR A 195 -0.82 7.03 -5.64
C THR A 195 -1.12 5.62 -5.13
N ILE A 196 -0.09 4.79 -4.93
CA ILE A 196 -0.22 3.44 -4.38
C ILE A 196 -0.77 3.50 -2.94
N ASN A 197 -0.34 4.45 -2.12
CA ASN A 197 -0.88 4.64 -0.78
C ASN A 197 -2.38 5.00 -0.82
N SER A 198 -2.83 5.82 -1.78
CA SER A 198 -4.26 6.09 -1.98
C SER A 198 -5.03 4.82 -2.38
N TRP A 199 -4.44 3.95 -3.21
CA TRP A 199 -5.06 2.66 -3.55
C TRP A 199 -5.11 1.69 -2.36
N THR A 200 -4.07 1.71 -1.51
CA THR A 200 -4.03 0.90 -0.28
C THR A 200 -5.09 1.37 0.72
N LEU A 201 -5.26 2.69 0.88
CA LEU A 201 -6.33 3.26 1.70
C LEU A 201 -7.72 2.87 1.16
N SER A 202 -7.95 3.05 -0.15
CA SER A 202 -9.21 2.64 -0.78
C SER A 202 -9.48 1.14 -0.62
N LEU A 203 -8.45 0.29 -0.69
CA LEU A 203 -8.58 -1.13 -0.41
C LEU A 203 -8.96 -1.40 1.05
N ALA A 204 -8.38 -0.67 2.01
CA ALA A 204 -8.74 -0.79 3.42
C ALA A 204 -10.23 -0.45 3.65
N GLU A 205 -10.73 0.59 2.97
CA GLU A 205 -12.16 0.95 2.98
C GLU A 205 -13.04 -0.18 2.40
N GLU A 206 -12.68 -0.71 1.23
CA GLU A 206 -13.42 -1.78 0.55
C GLU A 206 -13.47 -3.09 1.36
N GLU A 207 -12.38 -3.41 2.07
CA GLU A 207 -12.24 -4.64 2.85
C GLU A 207 -12.58 -4.47 4.34
N SER A 208 -12.97 -3.26 4.76
CA SER A 208 -13.23 -2.90 6.18
C SER A 208 -12.04 -3.24 7.09
N LEU A 209 -10.83 -2.91 6.63
CA LEU A 209 -9.57 -3.08 7.35
C LEU A 209 -9.07 -1.75 7.91
N SER A 210 -8.24 -1.80 8.93
CA SER A 210 -7.55 -0.63 9.45
C SER A 210 -6.43 -0.18 8.51
N TYR A 211 -6.24 1.15 8.37
CA TYR A 211 -5.15 1.76 7.63
C TYR A 211 -4.27 2.60 8.53
N LEU A 212 -2.95 2.38 8.47
CA LEU A 212 -1.95 3.08 9.28
C LEU A 212 -1.07 3.97 8.38
N ASN A 213 -1.17 5.30 8.52
CA ASN A 213 -0.50 6.26 7.65
C ASN A 213 0.90 6.67 8.15
N THR A 214 1.80 5.72 8.38
CA THR A 214 3.15 6.03 8.86
C THR A 214 4.00 6.87 7.90
N ALA A 215 3.61 6.96 6.62
CA ALA A 215 4.32 7.82 5.66
C ALA A 215 4.32 9.30 6.08
N GLU A 216 3.30 9.75 6.84
CA GLU A 216 3.19 11.16 7.22
C GLU A 216 4.32 11.62 8.14
N ILE A 217 4.73 10.77 9.10
CA ILE A 217 5.81 11.13 10.04
C ILE A 217 7.20 11.04 9.42
N LEU A 218 7.32 10.33 8.29
CA LEU A 218 8.59 10.15 7.59
C LEU A 218 8.90 11.26 6.59
N LYS A 219 7.89 12.05 6.19
CA LYS A 219 8.01 13.11 5.19
C LYS A 219 8.54 14.40 5.80
N ASP A 220 9.37 15.09 5.03
CA ASP A 220 9.68 16.50 5.23
C ASP A 220 8.53 17.40 4.69
N SER A 221 8.72 18.74 4.76
CA SER A 221 7.73 19.72 4.26
C SER A 221 7.46 19.65 2.76
N ASP A 222 8.37 19.07 1.99
CA ASP A 222 8.27 18.93 0.54
C ASP A 222 7.76 17.54 0.13
N GLY A 223 7.48 16.66 1.10
CA GLY A 223 6.95 15.31 0.89
C GLY A 223 7.99 14.23 0.62
N TRP A 224 9.28 14.53 0.77
CA TRP A 224 10.37 13.57 0.65
C TRP A 224 10.63 12.84 1.96
N LEU A 225 11.26 11.66 1.89
CA LEU A 225 11.81 11.05 3.09
C LEU A 225 12.82 12.00 3.73
N LYS A 226 12.65 12.28 5.02
CA LYS A 226 13.56 13.14 5.79
C LYS A 226 15.00 12.64 5.68
N ASP A 227 15.96 13.55 5.46
CA ASP A 227 17.38 13.20 5.28
C ASP A 227 17.98 12.42 6.45
N ASN A 228 17.59 12.72 7.68
CA ASN A 228 18.05 12.00 8.87
C ASN A 228 17.41 10.63 9.05
N PHE A 229 16.41 10.28 8.25
CA PHE A 229 15.71 9.00 8.32
C PHE A 229 16.18 8.00 7.26
N GLN A 230 16.93 8.42 6.23
CA GLN A 230 17.48 7.53 5.22
C GLN A 230 18.90 7.07 5.57
N ASN A 231 19.28 5.84 5.20
CA ASN A 231 20.56 5.23 5.58
C ASN A 231 21.70 5.45 4.57
N GLY A 232 21.52 6.33 3.60
CA GLY A 232 22.51 6.66 2.57
C GLY A 232 22.13 6.24 1.15
N ASP A 233 21.12 5.37 0.96
CA ASP A 233 20.65 4.91 -0.35
C ASP A 233 19.34 5.57 -0.82
N GLY A 234 18.74 6.38 0.04
CA GLY A 234 17.55 7.17 -0.26
C GLY A 234 16.22 6.45 -0.09
N HIS A 235 16.18 5.18 0.32
CA HIS A 235 14.92 4.44 0.50
C HIS A 235 14.88 3.48 1.68
N HIS A 236 16.02 3.00 2.16
CA HIS A 236 16.05 2.25 3.40
C HIS A 236 16.23 3.18 4.60
N LEU A 237 15.63 2.82 5.72
CA LEU A 237 15.54 3.69 6.88
C LEU A 237 16.66 3.47 7.89
N THR A 238 16.97 4.52 8.66
CA THR A 238 17.83 4.46 9.85
C THR A 238 17.12 3.76 11.01
N THR A 239 17.88 3.40 12.04
CA THR A 239 17.32 2.84 13.28
C THR A 239 16.37 3.83 13.95
N GLU A 240 16.73 5.10 13.96
CA GLU A 240 15.93 6.20 14.53
C GLU A 240 14.56 6.31 13.84
N ALA A 241 14.52 6.23 12.50
CA ALA A 241 13.26 6.23 11.76
C ALA A 241 12.35 5.06 12.15
N TYR A 242 12.91 3.88 12.37
CA TYR A 242 12.12 2.73 12.83
C TYR A 242 11.59 2.91 14.26
N VAL A 243 12.34 3.53 15.14
CA VAL A 243 11.87 3.88 16.50
C VAL A 243 10.68 4.84 16.42
N GLU A 244 10.74 5.85 15.55
CA GLU A 244 9.61 6.76 15.30
C GLU A 244 8.38 6.02 14.74
N ILE A 245 8.58 5.11 13.76
CA ILE A 245 7.51 4.26 13.22
C ILE A 245 6.86 3.44 14.34
N LEU A 246 7.64 2.78 15.19
CA LEU A 246 7.10 1.98 16.29
C LEU A 246 6.37 2.83 17.33
N THR A 247 6.85 4.05 17.57
CA THR A 247 6.14 5.03 18.42
C THR A 247 4.81 5.43 17.79
N TYR A 248 4.80 5.75 16.50
CA TYR A 248 3.58 6.06 15.76
C TYR A 248 2.57 4.89 15.82
N ILE A 249 3.02 3.66 15.60
CA ILE A 249 2.17 2.46 15.71
C ILE A 249 1.54 2.33 17.10
N ARG A 250 2.29 2.62 18.18
CA ARG A 250 1.76 2.54 19.54
C ARG A 250 0.72 3.62 19.87
N THR A 251 0.83 4.77 19.21
CA THR A 251 -0.01 5.94 19.48
C THR A 251 -1.13 6.15 18.47
N HIS A 252 -1.36 5.17 17.58
CA HIS A 252 -2.46 5.19 16.60
C HIS A 252 -3.20 3.85 16.61
N GLY A 253 -4.53 3.93 16.90
CA GLY A 253 -5.35 2.73 17.06
C GLY A 253 -6.85 2.96 17.04
#